data_487a53819beef89fbb23326357d87cb2
#
_entry.id   487a53819beef89fbb23326357d87cb2
#
_cell.length_a   1.000
_cell.length_b   1.000
_cell.length_c   1.000
_cell.angle_alpha   90.00
_cell.angle_beta   90.00
_cell.angle_gamma   90.00
#
_symmetry.space_group_name_H-M   'P 1'
#
loop_
_entity.id
_entity.type
_entity.pdbx_description
1 polymer ?
#
loop_
_entity_poly.entity_id
_entity_poly.type
_entity_poly.pdbx_seq_one_letter_code
_entity_poly.pdbx_strand_id
1 'polypeptide(L)'
;NGNGWGSSSVGVSINNGPFTNYTVTGTFNQVLIGVHIGDVIVLNYNATGPNQGQNSFALSIQGQTTICSGGPSPAAGLQCIHTVNCVPPPNPPTDCSGGATLCTGQGFNNNSDNSGNLEDLSGANQGCLASGERQGTWYYFSPSAAGTIGFTITPSVPTDYDFALWGPSTIVTCPPNTSPLRCSYSGLIGNTGLGNGAVDQSEGAGGDAFVQTITVTAAEVGKIYVLYVDNFSSNGQAFNLTWQLTAGASLDCTVLPIELLSFRAYGVEEGVNLKWATATEQNSDRFEIER
;
A
#
# COMPACT_ATOMS: atom_id res chain seq x y z
N ASN A 1 -37.74 -13.62 -5.80
CA ASN A 1 -38.36 -14.87 -6.25
C ASN A 1 -37.25 -15.83 -6.64
N GLY A 2 -36.85 -16.71 -5.71
CA GLY A 2 -35.66 -17.53 -5.77
C GLY A 2 -35.64 -18.69 -6.75
N ASN A 3 -36.00 -18.50 -8.00
CA ASN A 3 -36.07 -19.56 -8.99
C ASN A 3 -34.73 -19.82 -9.73
N GLY A 4 -33.67 -19.12 -9.36
CA GLY A 4 -32.38 -19.23 -10.05
C GLY A 4 -32.43 -18.79 -11.52
N TRP A 5 -31.35 -19.08 -12.24
CA TRP A 5 -31.20 -18.69 -13.66
C TRP A 5 -31.75 -19.73 -14.65
N GLY A 6 -32.36 -20.78 -14.16
CA GLY A 6 -32.78 -21.90 -15.00
C GLY A 6 -31.57 -22.57 -15.68
N SER A 7 -31.59 -22.65 -17.02
CA SER A 7 -30.48 -23.16 -17.81
C SER A 7 -29.48 -22.08 -18.28
N SER A 8 -29.67 -20.80 -17.90
CA SER A 8 -28.72 -19.74 -18.22
C SER A 8 -27.46 -19.84 -17.37
N SER A 9 -26.34 -19.38 -17.90
CA SER A 9 -25.04 -19.44 -17.21
C SER A 9 -24.11 -18.30 -17.64
N VAL A 10 -23.16 -17.99 -16.77
CA VAL A 10 -21.95 -17.23 -17.14
C VAL A 10 -20.83 -18.22 -17.38
N GLY A 11 -20.31 -18.23 -18.59
CA GLY A 11 -19.11 -18.96 -18.95
C GLY A 11 -17.87 -18.09 -18.69
N VAL A 12 -16.88 -18.65 -18.03
CA VAL A 12 -15.59 -18.02 -17.77
C VAL A 12 -14.51 -18.84 -18.47
N SER A 13 -13.71 -18.17 -19.29
CA SER A 13 -12.50 -18.72 -19.93
C SER A 13 -11.29 -17.94 -19.45
N ILE A 14 -10.20 -18.63 -19.21
CA ILE A 14 -8.90 -18.05 -18.82
C ILE A 14 -7.90 -18.41 -19.91
N ASN A 15 -7.18 -17.42 -20.44
CA ASN A 15 -6.13 -17.57 -21.45
C ASN A 15 -6.56 -18.37 -22.69
N ASN A 16 -7.77 -18.08 -23.19
CA ASN A 16 -8.39 -18.80 -24.29
C ASN A 16 -8.60 -20.30 -24.05
N GLY A 17 -8.60 -20.75 -22.78
CA GLY A 17 -8.98 -22.11 -22.40
C GLY A 17 -10.49 -22.37 -22.57
N PRO A 18 -10.95 -23.59 -22.27
CA PRO A 18 -12.37 -23.93 -22.36
C PRO A 18 -13.19 -23.12 -21.35
N PHE A 19 -14.44 -22.80 -21.72
CA PHE A 19 -15.37 -22.11 -20.83
C PHE A 19 -15.84 -23.04 -19.72
N THR A 20 -15.70 -22.58 -18.47
CA THR A 20 -16.38 -23.16 -17.31
C THR A 20 -17.65 -22.39 -17.05
N ASN A 21 -18.80 -23.07 -17.04
CA ASN A 21 -20.10 -22.41 -16.89
C ASN A 21 -20.58 -22.43 -15.44
N TYR A 22 -21.02 -21.30 -14.97
CA TYR A 22 -21.56 -21.07 -13.63
C TYR A 22 -23.01 -20.59 -13.73
N THR A 23 -23.87 -21.15 -12.89
CA THR A 23 -25.30 -20.81 -12.83
C THR A 23 -25.74 -20.56 -11.39
N VAL A 24 -26.91 -19.99 -11.22
CA VAL A 24 -27.55 -19.75 -9.93
C VAL A 24 -28.77 -20.64 -9.80
N THR A 25 -28.81 -21.51 -8.79
CA THR A 25 -29.92 -22.39 -8.50
C THR A 25 -30.91 -21.83 -7.47
N GLY A 26 -30.57 -20.72 -6.82
CA GLY A 26 -31.39 -19.99 -5.85
C GLY A 26 -31.38 -18.51 -6.14
N THR A 27 -31.28 -17.69 -5.11
CA THR A 27 -31.26 -16.22 -5.24
C THR A 27 -29.88 -15.66 -5.51
N PHE A 28 -28.83 -16.37 -5.12
CA PHE A 28 -27.43 -15.91 -5.22
C PHE A 28 -26.48 -17.11 -5.27
N ASN A 29 -25.38 -16.93 -5.99
CA ASN A 29 -24.22 -17.84 -5.97
C ASN A 29 -22.95 -17.00 -6.09
N GLN A 30 -21.91 -17.37 -5.35
CA GLN A 30 -20.59 -16.76 -5.42
C GLN A 30 -19.55 -17.85 -5.66
N VAL A 31 -18.66 -17.61 -6.62
CA VAL A 31 -17.59 -18.55 -6.97
C VAL A 31 -16.27 -17.78 -6.97
N LEU A 32 -15.27 -18.35 -6.31
CA LEU A 32 -13.89 -17.85 -6.34
C LEU A 32 -13.14 -18.58 -7.46
N ILE A 33 -12.53 -17.81 -8.34
CA ILE A 33 -11.75 -18.30 -9.47
C ILE A 33 -10.30 -17.88 -9.25
N GLY A 34 -9.40 -18.86 -9.14
CA GLY A 34 -7.96 -18.62 -9.03
C GLY A 34 -7.41 -18.17 -10.38
N VAL A 35 -6.72 -17.03 -10.39
CA VAL A 35 -6.08 -16.46 -11.58
C VAL A 35 -4.70 -15.92 -11.21
N HIS A 36 -3.83 -15.73 -12.22
CA HIS A 36 -2.50 -15.15 -12.08
C HIS A 36 -2.43 -13.80 -12.79
N ILE A 37 -1.47 -13.00 -12.40
CA ILE A 37 -1.16 -11.73 -13.11
C ILE A 37 -0.83 -12.05 -14.56
N GLY A 38 -1.43 -11.29 -15.48
CA GLY A 38 -1.30 -11.49 -16.93
C GLY A 38 -2.34 -12.42 -17.53
N ASP A 39 -3.11 -13.18 -16.72
CA ASP A 39 -4.19 -13.99 -17.24
C ASP A 39 -5.26 -13.12 -17.90
N VAL A 40 -5.77 -13.58 -19.02
CA VAL A 40 -6.89 -12.94 -19.74
C VAL A 40 -8.17 -13.71 -19.41
N ILE A 41 -9.09 -13.06 -18.71
CA ILE A 41 -10.41 -13.59 -18.38
C ILE A 41 -11.40 -13.13 -19.42
N VAL A 42 -12.14 -14.07 -19.99
CA VAL A 42 -13.24 -13.81 -20.91
C VAL A 42 -14.54 -14.28 -20.28
N LEU A 43 -15.52 -13.38 -20.16
CA LEU A 43 -16.86 -13.71 -19.70
C LEU A 43 -17.84 -13.75 -20.85
N ASN A 44 -18.61 -14.83 -20.92
CA ASN A 44 -19.66 -15.02 -21.90
C ASN A 44 -20.98 -15.39 -21.18
N TYR A 45 -22.08 -14.71 -21.52
CA TYR A 45 -23.39 -15.03 -20.96
C TYR A 45 -24.19 -15.92 -21.91
N ASN A 46 -24.63 -17.05 -21.42
CA ASN A 46 -25.47 -18.03 -22.14
C ASN A 46 -26.93 -17.84 -21.73
N ALA A 47 -27.71 -17.17 -22.57
CA ALA A 47 -29.10 -16.86 -22.35
C ALA A 47 -30.02 -17.99 -22.86
N THR A 48 -30.10 -19.10 -22.14
CA THR A 48 -30.88 -20.29 -22.57
C THR A 48 -32.09 -20.58 -21.70
N GLY A 49 -32.20 -19.98 -20.53
CA GLY A 49 -33.30 -20.18 -19.58
C GLY A 49 -34.46 -19.21 -19.77
N PRO A 50 -35.65 -19.50 -19.22
CA PRO A 50 -36.70 -18.53 -19.03
C PRO A 50 -36.30 -17.50 -17.95
N ASN A 51 -37.00 -16.39 -17.86
CA ASN A 51 -36.82 -15.39 -16.81
C ASN A 51 -35.50 -14.58 -16.87
N GLN A 52 -35.01 -14.31 -18.06
CA GLN A 52 -33.79 -13.50 -18.29
C GLN A 52 -33.81 -12.16 -17.55
N GLY A 53 -35.00 -11.55 -17.37
CA GLY A 53 -35.19 -10.27 -16.71
C GLY A 53 -34.73 -10.19 -15.25
N GLN A 54 -34.40 -11.31 -14.63
CA GLN A 54 -33.93 -11.39 -13.24
C GLN A 54 -32.46 -11.76 -13.11
N ASN A 55 -31.81 -12.12 -14.23
CA ASN A 55 -30.43 -12.56 -14.21
C ASN A 55 -29.49 -11.36 -14.17
N SER A 56 -28.55 -11.40 -13.25
CA SER A 56 -27.46 -10.42 -13.15
C SER A 56 -26.21 -11.09 -12.62
N PHE A 57 -25.05 -10.62 -13.03
CA PHE A 57 -23.77 -11.10 -12.54
C PHE A 57 -22.80 -9.93 -12.37
N ALA A 58 -21.79 -10.14 -11.57
CA ALA A 58 -20.63 -9.25 -11.45
C ALA A 58 -19.36 -10.08 -11.31
N LEU A 59 -18.30 -9.66 -11.99
CA LEU A 59 -16.94 -10.08 -11.74
C LEU A 59 -16.21 -8.99 -11.00
N SER A 60 -15.63 -9.31 -9.87
CA SER A 60 -14.79 -8.39 -9.11
C SER A 60 -13.54 -9.11 -8.62
N ILE A 61 -12.46 -8.38 -8.44
CA ILE A 61 -11.29 -8.86 -7.69
C ILE A 61 -11.64 -8.75 -6.20
N GLN A 62 -11.29 -9.75 -5.41
CA GLN A 62 -11.60 -9.79 -3.97
C GLN A 62 -11.09 -8.50 -3.29
N GLY A 63 -12.00 -7.76 -2.67
CA GLY A 63 -11.71 -6.48 -2.02
C GLY A 63 -11.62 -5.25 -2.94
N GLN A 64 -11.91 -5.38 -4.25
CA GLN A 64 -11.84 -4.29 -5.21
C GLN A 64 -13.15 -4.02 -5.93
N THR A 65 -13.15 -2.96 -6.75
CA THR A 65 -14.25 -2.57 -7.62
C THR A 65 -14.66 -3.67 -8.60
N THR A 66 -15.94 -3.66 -8.97
CA THR A 66 -16.47 -4.52 -10.03
C THR A 66 -15.78 -4.24 -11.36
N ILE A 67 -15.17 -5.26 -11.95
CA ILE A 67 -14.50 -5.20 -13.24
C ILE A 67 -15.50 -5.27 -14.39
N CYS A 68 -16.49 -6.13 -14.22
CA CYS A 68 -17.46 -6.46 -15.26
C CYS A 68 -18.77 -6.88 -14.62
N SER A 69 -19.88 -6.37 -15.12
CA SER A 69 -21.20 -6.76 -14.64
C SER A 69 -22.21 -6.76 -15.79
N GLY A 70 -23.27 -7.54 -15.63
CA GLY A 70 -24.38 -7.59 -16.55
C GLY A 70 -25.70 -7.82 -15.82
N GLY A 71 -26.78 -7.25 -16.35
CA GLY A 71 -28.13 -7.44 -15.84
C GLY A 71 -28.78 -6.13 -15.33
N PRO A 72 -30.09 -6.16 -15.03
CA PRO A 72 -31.00 -7.30 -15.32
C PRO A 72 -31.13 -7.55 -16.85
N SER A 73 -31.36 -8.79 -17.23
CA SER A 73 -31.40 -9.22 -18.65
C SER A 73 -30.08 -9.00 -19.41
N PRO A 74 -28.98 -9.68 -19.04
CA PRO A 74 -27.75 -9.55 -19.81
C PRO A 74 -27.97 -10.03 -21.25
N ALA A 75 -27.34 -9.33 -22.22
CA ALA A 75 -27.35 -9.80 -23.60
C ALA A 75 -26.57 -11.11 -23.72
N ALA A 76 -27.04 -12.03 -24.58
CA ALA A 76 -26.29 -13.26 -24.84
C ALA A 76 -24.95 -12.97 -25.52
N GLY A 77 -23.93 -13.77 -25.24
CA GLY A 77 -22.60 -13.65 -25.83
C GLY A 77 -21.58 -12.99 -24.94
N LEU A 78 -20.54 -12.43 -25.55
CA LEU A 78 -19.40 -11.82 -24.88
C LEU A 78 -19.84 -10.65 -24.00
N GLN A 79 -19.47 -10.70 -22.74
CA GLN A 79 -19.77 -9.65 -21.78
C GLN A 79 -18.56 -8.75 -21.53
N CYS A 80 -17.41 -9.34 -21.29
CA CYS A 80 -16.17 -8.58 -21.15
C CYS A 80 -14.93 -9.47 -21.35
N ILE A 81 -13.83 -8.79 -21.64
CA ILE A 81 -12.48 -9.33 -21.61
C ILE A 81 -11.70 -8.49 -20.62
N HIS A 82 -11.06 -9.14 -19.67
CA HIS A 82 -10.23 -8.46 -18.66
C HIS A 82 -8.89 -9.16 -18.55
N THR A 83 -7.81 -8.38 -18.69
CA THR A 83 -6.48 -8.86 -18.34
C THR A 83 -6.28 -8.66 -16.84
N VAL A 84 -5.94 -9.72 -16.13
CA VAL A 84 -5.65 -9.65 -14.70
C VAL A 84 -4.37 -8.86 -14.48
N ASN A 85 -4.54 -7.61 -14.22
CA ASN A 85 -3.49 -6.72 -13.76
C ASN A 85 -3.66 -6.59 -12.25
N CYS A 86 -3.31 -7.62 -11.50
CA CYS A 86 -3.23 -7.45 -10.06
C CYS A 86 -1.98 -6.63 -9.74
N VAL A 87 -2.15 -5.33 -9.79
CA VAL A 87 -1.59 -4.53 -8.70
C VAL A 87 -2.59 -4.78 -7.56
N PRO A 88 -2.21 -5.45 -6.44
CA PRO A 88 -2.98 -5.32 -5.22
C PRO A 88 -3.24 -3.83 -5.06
N PRO A 89 -4.41 -3.36 -4.58
CA PRO A 89 -4.48 -1.99 -4.13
C PRO A 89 -3.27 -1.86 -3.20
N PRO A 90 -2.41 -0.88 -3.40
CA PRO A 90 -1.38 -0.63 -2.40
C PRO A 90 -2.15 -0.61 -1.09
N ASN A 91 -1.71 -1.37 -0.09
CA ASN A 91 -2.17 -1.13 1.27
C ASN A 91 -2.18 0.37 1.37
N PRO A 92 -3.30 0.99 1.73
CA PRO A 92 -3.33 2.45 1.75
C PRO A 92 -2.08 2.84 2.56
N PRO A 93 -1.26 3.77 2.12
CA PRO A 93 -0.02 4.13 2.83
C PRO A 93 -0.28 4.64 4.26
N THR A 94 -1.48 4.45 4.76
CA THR A 94 -1.97 4.63 6.13
C THR A 94 -1.52 3.51 7.07
N ASP A 95 -1.22 2.31 6.58
CA ASP A 95 -0.61 1.25 7.39
C ASP A 95 0.89 1.14 7.06
N CYS A 96 1.72 0.93 8.06
CA CYS A 96 3.17 0.86 7.90
C CYS A 96 3.59 -0.17 6.84
N SER A 97 2.98 -1.34 6.84
CA SER A 97 3.27 -2.41 5.86
C SER A 97 2.99 -2.03 4.40
N GLY A 98 2.18 -0.99 4.18
CA GLY A 98 1.83 -0.46 2.87
C GLY A 98 2.56 0.81 2.46
N GLY A 99 3.55 1.24 3.23
CA GLY A 99 4.26 2.49 3.02
C GLY A 99 4.83 2.65 1.60
N ALA A 100 4.74 3.87 1.07
CA ALA A 100 5.20 4.18 -0.27
C ALA A 100 6.69 4.55 -0.30
N THR A 101 7.42 4.12 -1.35
CA THR A 101 8.82 4.49 -1.52
C THR A 101 8.95 5.93 -1.99
N LEU A 102 9.82 6.68 -1.33
CA LEU A 102 10.17 8.05 -1.67
C LEU A 102 11.50 8.11 -2.39
N CYS A 103 11.57 8.92 -3.44
CA CYS A 103 12.82 9.25 -4.08
C CYS A 103 12.91 10.75 -4.44
N THR A 104 14.07 11.16 -4.91
CA THR A 104 14.34 12.56 -5.24
C THR A 104 13.31 13.11 -6.24
N GLY A 105 12.71 14.24 -5.92
CA GLY A 105 11.81 14.97 -6.82
C GLY A 105 10.35 14.53 -6.82
N GLN A 106 9.96 13.61 -5.95
CA GLN A 106 8.54 13.29 -5.80
C GLN A 106 7.85 14.29 -4.86
N GLY A 107 6.80 14.91 -5.37
CA GLY A 107 5.78 15.56 -4.55
C GLY A 107 4.61 14.61 -4.34
N PHE A 108 4.00 14.64 -3.17
CA PHE A 108 2.84 13.79 -2.86
C PHE A 108 1.62 14.64 -2.61
N ASN A 109 0.51 14.15 -3.13
CA ASN A 109 -0.77 14.47 -2.57
C ASN A 109 -1.17 13.31 -1.65
N ASN A 110 -1.13 13.53 -0.35
CA ASN A 110 -1.77 12.64 0.59
C ASN A 110 -3.19 13.11 0.82
N ASN A 111 -4.14 12.21 0.69
CA ASN A 111 -5.52 12.34 1.11
C ASN A 111 -5.97 11.09 1.85
N SER A 112 -5.14 10.58 2.76
CA SER A 112 -5.57 9.53 3.65
C SER A 112 -6.70 10.07 4.54
N ASP A 113 -7.77 9.29 4.65
CA ASP A 113 -8.99 9.71 5.35
C ASP A 113 -9.03 9.18 6.80
N ASN A 114 -8.07 8.37 7.22
CA ASN A 114 -8.03 7.72 8.53
C ASN A 114 -6.62 7.23 8.92
N SER A 115 -6.51 6.58 10.08
CA SER A 115 -5.28 6.00 10.62
C SER A 115 -4.89 4.63 10.03
N GLY A 116 -5.60 4.15 9.02
CA GLY A 116 -5.38 2.81 8.47
C GLY A 116 -6.23 1.73 9.15
N ASN A 117 -5.85 0.47 8.93
CA ASN A 117 -6.52 -0.69 9.50
C ASN A 117 -5.84 -1.20 10.77
N LEU A 118 -4.58 -0.80 10.98
CA LEU A 118 -3.75 -1.19 12.11
C LEU A 118 -3.30 0.06 12.86
N GLU A 119 -3.22 -0.02 14.17
CA GLU A 119 -2.54 0.97 15.00
C GLU A 119 -1.06 0.58 15.04
N ASP A 120 -0.24 1.19 14.20
CA ASP A 120 1.18 0.86 14.07
C ASP A 120 2.05 1.59 15.11
N LEU A 121 1.58 2.71 15.66
CA LEU A 121 2.26 3.46 16.71
C LEU A 121 1.88 2.95 18.10
N SER A 122 2.86 2.87 18.97
CA SER A 122 2.71 2.44 20.36
C SER A 122 3.71 3.16 21.25
N GLY A 123 3.59 3.04 22.57
CA GLY A 123 4.55 3.62 23.52
C GLY A 123 6.01 3.21 23.29
N ALA A 124 6.27 2.14 22.54
CA ALA A 124 7.62 1.68 22.22
C ALA A 124 8.26 2.43 21.03
N ASN A 125 7.47 2.90 20.11
CA ASN A 125 7.96 3.47 18.85
C ASN A 125 7.43 4.86 18.51
N GLN A 126 6.37 5.34 19.13
CA GLN A 126 5.74 6.63 18.80
C GLN A 126 6.63 7.87 19.02
N GLY A 127 7.66 7.76 19.86
CA GLY A 127 8.55 8.89 20.17
C GLY A 127 7.82 10.10 20.72
N CYS A 128 7.91 11.25 20.04
CA CYS A 128 7.24 12.48 20.43
C CYS A 128 5.74 12.52 20.07
N LEU A 129 5.26 11.63 19.20
CA LEU A 129 3.87 11.62 18.73
C LEU A 129 2.93 11.15 19.85
N ALA A 130 2.44 12.09 20.66
CA ALA A 130 1.69 11.76 21.88
C ALA A 130 0.23 11.35 21.65
N SER A 131 -0.31 11.52 20.45
CA SER A 131 -1.72 11.25 20.12
C SER A 131 -1.97 9.93 19.38
N GLY A 132 -0.93 9.10 19.16
CA GLY A 132 -1.02 7.94 18.28
C GLY A 132 -1.20 8.33 16.82
N GLU A 133 -1.70 7.42 16.01
CA GLU A 133 -2.02 7.67 14.61
C GLU A 133 -3.35 8.38 14.47
N ARG A 134 -3.37 9.44 13.68
CA ARG A 134 -4.60 10.19 13.39
C ARG A 134 -4.98 10.06 11.91
N GLN A 135 -4.35 10.85 11.05
CA GLN A 135 -4.55 10.77 9.61
C GLN A 135 -3.19 10.71 8.92
N GLY A 136 -2.49 9.60 9.16
CA GLY A 136 -1.10 9.43 8.82
C GLY A 136 -0.84 8.66 7.54
N THR A 137 0.38 8.77 7.07
CA THR A 137 0.87 8.07 5.90
C THR A 137 2.31 7.62 6.13
N TRP A 138 2.60 6.39 5.74
CA TRP A 138 3.90 5.76 5.90
C TRP A 138 4.70 5.78 4.60
N TYR A 139 5.98 6.05 4.72
CA TYR A 139 6.92 6.13 3.60
C TYR A 139 8.23 5.44 3.94
N TYR A 140 8.94 5.02 2.87
CA TYR A 140 10.28 4.48 2.95
C TYR A 140 11.19 5.24 2.01
N PHE A 141 12.45 5.44 2.40
CA PHE A 141 13.46 5.91 1.48
C PHE A 141 14.83 5.30 1.83
N SER A 142 15.72 5.28 0.85
CA SER A 142 17.09 4.83 1.01
C SER A 142 18.05 5.82 0.37
N PRO A 143 19.09 6.26 1.09
CA PRO A 143 20.14 7.05 0.50
C PRO A 143 20.95 6.25 -0.52
N SER A 144 21.18 6.77 -1.72
CA SER A 144 22.10 6.24 -2.72
C SER A 144 23.50 6.88 -2.64
N ALA A 145 23.65 7.99 -1.92
CA ALA A 145 24.93 8.61 -1.62
C ALA A 145 24.94 9.25 -0.23
N ALA A 146 26.13 9.28 0.37
CA ALA A 146 26.37 9.95 1.64
C ALA A 146 26.19 11.46 1.52
N GLY A 147 25.78 12.10 2.62
CA GLY A 147 25.57 13.55 2.66
C GLY A 147 24.52 13.93 3.70
N THR A 148 23.93 15.10 3.55
CA THR A 148 22.91 15.61 4.48
C THR A 148 21.54 15.55 3.86
N ILE A 149 20.57 14.98 4.56
CA ILE A 149 19.17 14.88 4.15
C ILE A 149 18.32 15.75 5.06
N GLY A 150 17.61 16.66 4.46
CA GLY A 150 16.50 17.41 5.02
C GLY A 150 15.27 17.28 4.13
N PHE A 151 14.13 17.67 4.65
CA PHE A 151 12.89 17.82 3.90
C PHE A 151 11.96 18.82 4.55
N THR A 152 11.07 19.38 3.75
CA THR A 152 9.95 20.18 4.23
C THR A 152 8.65 19.57 3.80
N ILE A 153 7.75 19.36 4.75
CA ILE A 153 6.34 19.03 4.56
C ILE A 153 5.59 20.37 4.49
N THR A 154 4.93 20.62 3.38
CA THR A 154 4.14 21.83 3.14
C THR A 154 2.69 21.46 2.93
N PRO A 155 1.80 21.72 3.89
CA PRO A 155 0.37 21.49 3.72
C PRO A 155 -0.21 22.31 2.56
N SER A 156 -1.15 21.75 1.79
CA SER A 156 -1.85 22.47 0.71
C SER A 156 -2.72 23.60 1.22
N VAL A 157 -3.19 23.50 2.44
CA VAL A 157 -3.89 24.52 3.23
C VAL A 157 -3.24 24.53 4.61
N PRO A 158 -3.07 25.70 5.25
CA PRO A 158 -2.47 25.77 6.59
C PRO A 158 -3.13 24.77 7.54
N THR A 159 -2.37 23.77 7.95
CA THR A 159 -2.82 22.60 8.72
C THR A 159 -1.67 22.18 9.61
N ASP A 160 -1.99 21.60 10.75
CA ASP A 160 -1.04 21.01 11.67
C ASP A 160 -0.65 19.62 11.21
N TYR A 161 0.65 19.45 10.91
CA TYR A 161 1.26 18.19 10.49
C TYR A 161 2.41 17.83 11.42
N ASP A 162 2.41 16.57 11.83
CA ASP A 162 3.47 15.95 12.62
C ASP A 162 4.23 14.92 11.79
N PHE A 163 5.40 14.51 12.26
CA PHE A 163 6.12 13.40 11.63
C PHE A 163 7.06 12.70 12.61
N ALA A 164 7.40 11.45 12.25
CA ALA A 164 8.47 10.70 12.89
C ALA A 164 9.31 9.94 11.84
N LEU A 165 10.60 9.86 12.07
CA LEU A 165 11.58 9.24 11.19
C LEU A 165 12.39 8.21 11.95
N TRP A 166 12.39 6.96 11.49
CA TRP A 166 13.20 5.86 12.03
C TRP A 166 14.28 5.44 11.03
N GLY A 167 15.25 4.71 11.53
CA GLY A 167 16.39 4.21 10.76
C GLY A 167 17.72 4.78 11.24
N PRO A 168 18.85 4.47 10.56
CA PRO A 168 18.97 3.58 9.42
C PRO A 168 18.85 2.08 9.78
N SER A 169 18.21 1.29 8.93
CA SER A 169 18.06 -0.14 9.10
C SER A 169 18.47 -0.91 7.82
N THR A 170 18.87 -2.16 7.94
CA THR A 170 19.14 -3.04 6.79
C THR A 170 17.89 -3.73 6.27
N ILE A 171 16.81 -3.73 7.04
CA ILE A 171 15.53 -4.33 6.69
C ILE A 171 14.40 -3.35 7.04
N VAL A 172 13.28 -3.45 6.35
CA VAL A 172 12.04 -2.79 6.76
C VAL A 172 11.49 -3.54 7.97
N THR A 173 11.35 -2.83 9.09
CA THR A 173 10.62 -3.32 10.27
C THR A 173 9.35 -2.52 10.38
N CYS A 174 8.21 -3.16 10.22
CA CYS A 174 6.91 -2.53 10.18
C CYS A 174 5.93 -3.21 11.16
N PRO A 175 5.44 -2.47 12.17
CA PRO A 175 5.87 -1.12 12.55
C PRO A 175 7.30 -1.11 13.10
N PRO A 176 7.98 0.06 13.09
CA PRO A 176 9.28 0.20 13.75
C PRO A 176 9.18 -0.22 15.23
N ASN A 177 10.22 -0.85 15.75
CA ASN A 177 10.24 -1.36 17.13
C ASN A 177 11.16 -0.56 18.07
N THR A 178 11.61 0.61 17.64
CA THR A 178 12.49 1.52 18.38
C THR A 178 11.93 2.93 18.37
N SER A 179 12.42 3.79 19.25
CA SER A 179 12.12 5.22 19.18
C SER A 179 12.62 5.84 17.87
N PRO A 180 11.92 6.85 17.32
CA PRO A 180 12.33 7.52 16.11
C PRO A 180 13.67 8.26 16.29
N LEU A 181 14.44 8.35 15.20
CA LEU A 181 15.68 9.11 15.10
C LEU A 181 15.41 10.62 15.13
N ARG A 182 14.29 11.04 14.54
CA ARG A 182 13.78 12.42 14.51
C ARG A 182 12.27 12.40 14.65
N CYS A 183 11.72 13.42 15.29
CA CYS A 183 10.30 13.49 15.54
C CYS A 183 9.88 14.95 15.76
N SER A 184 8.78 15.38 15.14
CA SER A 184 8.12 16.65 15.45
C SER A 184 6.65 16.41 15.78
N TYR A 185 6.23 16.97 16.90
CA TYR A 185 4.84 17.00 17.40
C TYR A 185 4.49 18.43 17.79
N SER A 186 4.84 19.38 16.93
CA SER A 186 4.64 20.81 17.18
C SER A 186 3.24 21.23 16.75
N GLY A 187 2.46 21.84 17.64
CA GLY A 187 1.14 22.38 17.32
C GLY A 187 1.13 23.62 16.41
N LEU A 188 2.23 23.91 15.73
CA LEU A 188 2.32 25.03 14.80
C LEU A 188 1.70 24.65 13.45
N ILE A 189 0.76 25.48 13.00
CA ILE A 189 0.13 25.33 11.69
C ILE A 189 1.10 25.79 10.59
N GLY A 190 1.31 24.93 9.59
CA GLY A 190 2.12 25.26 8.42
C GLY A 190 3.24 24.25 8.16
N ASN A 191 4.38 24.73 7.71
CA ASN A 191 5.50 23.87 7.32
C ASN A 191 6.17 23.21 8.53
N THR A 192 6.50 21.92 8.38
CA THR A 192 7.30 21.13 9.33
C THR A 192 8.34 20.31 8.58
N GLY A 193 9.33 19.75 9.27
CA GLY A 193 10.31 18.87 8.60
C GLY A 193 11.68 18.82 9.26
N LEU A 194 12.67 18.35 8.48
CA LEU A 194 14.08 18.30 8.87
C LEU A 194 14.85 19.48 8.26
N GLY A 195 15.44 20.33 9.07
CA GLY A 195 16.25 21.44 8.58
C GLY A 195 15.89 22.79 9.19
N ASN A 196 15.81 23.83 8.37
CA ASN A 196 15.49 25.20 8.79
C ASN A 196 16.37 25.74 9.93
N GLY A 197 17.62 25.23 10.04
CA GLY A 197 18.55 25.62 11.09
C GLY A 197 18.32 24.97 12.45
N ALA A 198 17.35 24.09 12.60
CA ALA A 198 17.08 23.34 13.83
C ALA A 198 18.28 22.48 14.25
N VAL A 199 18.53 22.38 15.55
CA VAL A 199 19.67 21.66 16.14
C VAL A 199 19.24 20.52 17.08
N ASP A 200 17.99 20.48 17.45
CA ASP A 200 17.39 19.43 18.27
C ASP A 200 16.88 18.25 17.43
N GLN A 201 16.66 17.16 18.10
CA GLN A 201 16.26 15.90 17.43
C GLN A 201 14.77 15.62 17.52
N SER A 202 14.08 16.33 18.39
CA SER A 202 12.67 16.09 18.68
C SER A 202 12.00 17.36 19.18
N GLU A 203 10.81 17.64 18.66
CA GLU A 203 9.94 18.71 19.11
C GLU A 203 8.66 18.16 19.75
N GLY A 204 8.23 18.82 20.82
CA GLY A 204 6.95 18.60 21.45
C GLY A 204 5.91 19.63 21.04
N ALA A 205 4.70 19.56 21.61
CA ALA A 205 3.56 20.41 21.25
C ALA A 205 3.80 21.95 21.33
N GLY A 206 4.77 22.38 22.11
CA GLY A 206 5.13 23.81 22.27
C GLY A 206 6.41 24.22 21.56
N GLY A 207 7.03 23.31 20.81
CA GLY A 207 8.27 23.53 20.09
C GLY A 207 8.09 24.22 18.75
N ASP A 208 9.21 24.50 18.07
CA ASP A 208 9.15 24.94 16.68
C ASP A 208 8.85 23.71 15.77
N ALA A 209 8.47 23.95 14.52
CA ALA A 209 7.98 22.86 13.66
C ALA A 209 9.11 22.04 13.02
N PHE A 210 10.38 22.41 13.19
CA PHE A 210 11.49 21.76 12.52
C PHE A 210 12.44 21.09 13.50
N VAL A 211 13.04 19.98 13.07
CA VAL A 211 14.12 19.30 13.78
C VAL A 211 15.36 19.16 12.90
N GLN A 212 16.48 18.83 13.52
CA GLN A 212 17.77 18.73 12.86
C GLN A 212 17.74 17.74 11.68
N THR A 213 18.41 18.12 10.58
CA THR A 213 18.71 17.24 9.45
C THR A 213 19.41 15.95 9.88
N ILE A 214 19.38 14.92 9.05
CA ILE A 214 20.21 13.73 9.25
C ILE A 214 21.46 13.79 8.36
N THR A 215 22.58 13.31 8.90
CA THR A 215 23.81 13.10 8.15
C THR A 215 23.92 11.62 7.85
N VAL A 216 23.96 11.28 6.57
CA VAL A 216 24.13 9.91 6.08
C VAL A 216 25.60 9.67 5.81
N THR A 217 26.19 8.71 6.49
CA THR A 217 27.57 8.24 6.27
C THR A 217 27.63 7.24 5.11
N ALA A 218 28.84 6.97 4.61
CA ALA A 218 29.03 5.92 3.58
C ALA A 218 28.56 4.53 4.03
N ALA A 219 28.57 4.24 5.35
CA ALA A 219 28.08 2.98 5.91
C ALA A 219 26.56 2.89 5.99
N GLU A 220 25.87 3.99 5.79
CA GLU A 220 24.39 4.11 5.82
C GLU A 220 23.78 4.22 4.43
N VAL A 221 24.60 4.34 3.40
CA VAL A 221 24.14 4.24 1.99
C VAL A 221 23.53 2.86 1.75
N GLY A 222 22.35 2.82 1.12
CA GLY A 222 21.58 1.61 0.88
C GLY A 222 20.78 1.12 2.09
N LYS A 223 20.88 1.77 3.26
CA LYS A 223 20.00 1.47 4.40
C LYS A 223 18.67 2.16 4.28
N ILE A 224 17.68 1.60 4.93
CA ILE A 224 16.27 2.02 4.84
C ILE A 224 15.94 2.95 6.01
N TYR A 225 15.26 4.02 5.69
CA TYR A 225 14.60 4.91 6.63
C TYR A 225 13.10 4.79 6.45
N VAL A 226 12.37 4.83 7.57
CA VAL A 226 10.90 4.81 7.63
C VAL A 226 10.44 6.18 8.07
N LEU A 227 9.53 6.80 7.33
CA LEU A 227 8.96 8.11 7.63
C LEU A 227 7.44 7.97 7.79
N TYR A 228 6.91 8.41 8.90
CA TYR A 228 5.49 8.61 9.13
C TYR A 228 5.18 10.10 9.14
N VAL A 229 4.17 10.50 8.38
CA VAL A 229 3.66 11.87 8.31
C VAL A 229 2.21 11.86 8.72
N ASP A 230 1.85 12.61 9.74
CA ASP A 230 0.52 12.64 10.34
C ASP A 230 -0.15 13.99 10.17
N ASN A 231 -1.35 14.01 9.64
CA ASN A 231 -2.23 15.17 9.67
C ASN A 231 -2.96 15.20 11.02
N PHE A 232 -2.37 15.87 12.00
CA PHE A 232 -2.94 15.98 13.35
C PHE A 232 -4.36 16.52 13.35
N SER A 233 -4.66 17.47 12.47
CA SER A 233 -5.99 18.07 12.35
C SER A 233 -7.03 17.12 11.77
N SER A 234 -6.64 16.00 11.18
CA SER A 234 -7.51 14.97 10.56
C SER A 234 -8.56 15.54 9.61
N ASN A 235 -8.18 16.54 8.83
CA ASN A 235 -9.07 17.31 7.96
C ASN A 235 -8.96 16.93 6.48
N GLY A 236 -8.23 15.85 6.13
CA GLY A 236 -8.06 15.33 4.77
C GLY A 236 -7.26 16.24 3.84
N GLN A 237 -6.57 17.25 4.37
CA GLN A 237 -5.78 18.14 3.54
C GLN A 237 -4.51 17.44 3.03
N ALA A 238 -4.20 17.68 1.77
CA ALA A 238 -2.97 17.16 1.16
C ALA A 238 -1.75 17.95 1.62
N PHE A 239 -0.58 17.35 1.48
CA PHE A 239 0.70 18.00 1.66
C PHE A 239 1.64 17.71 0.50
N ASN A 240 2.67 18.53 0.35
CA ASN A 240 3.80 18.31 -0.52
C ASN A 240 5.07 18.15 0.32
N LEU A 241 5.87 17.12 0.03
CA LEU A 241 7.17 16.91 0.64
C LEU A 241 8.27 17.33 -0.34
N THR A 242 9.10 18.26 0.05
CA THR A 242 10.23 18.74 -0.74
C THR A 242 11.55 18.36 -0.06
N TRP A 243 12.41 17.64 -0.77
CA TRP A 243 13.72 17.24 -0.29
C TRP A 243 14.73 18.39 -0.30
N GLN A 244 15.58 18.41 0.71
CA GLN A 244 16.76 19.27 0.84
C GLN A 244 17.98 18.38 0.97
N LEU A 245 18.51 17.95 -0.17
CA LEU A 245 19.68 17.07 -0.25
C LEU A 245 20.93 17.91 -0.47
N THR A 246 21.88 17.84 0.45
CA THR A 246 23.12 18.61 0.41
C THR A 246 24.34 17.73 0.66
N ALA A 247 25.54 18.28 0.46
CA ALA A 247 26.82 17.57 0.63
C ALA A 247 26.90 16.25 -0.18
N GLY A 248 26.25 16.19 -1.34
CA GLY A 248 26.29 15.03 -2.23
C GLY A 248 25.22 13.97 -1.98
N ALA A 249 24.33 14.15 -1.00
CA ALA A 249 23.26 13.20 -0.71
C ALA A 249 22.34 12.99 -1.92
N SER A 250 21.92 11.76 -2.12
CA SER A 250 20.89 11.37 -3.11
C SER A 250 20.07 10.22 -2.56
N LEU A 251 18.88 9.99 -3.14
CA LEU A 251 17.96 8.92 -2.76
C LEU A 251 17.84 7.91 -3.88
N ASP A 252 17.71 6.64 -3.50
CA ASP A 252 17.45 5.53 -4.40
C ASP A 252 15.94 5.36 -4.59
N CYS A 253 15.50 5.32 -5.84
CA CYS A 253 14.10 5.07 -6.21
C CYS A 253 13.78 3.58 -6.38
N THR A 254 14.77 2.71 -6.27
CA THR A 254 14.59 1.26 -6.48
C THR A 254 14.27 0.50 -5.19
N VAL A 255 14.30 1.17 -4.03
CA VAL A 255 13.97 0.54 -2.74
C VAL A 255 12.46 0.38 -2.63
N LEU A 256 11.98 -0.74 -3.10
CA LEU A 256 10.64 -1.23 -2.78
C LEU A 256 10.81 -2.31 -1.71
N PRO A 257 10.11 -2.24 -0.58
CA PRO A 257 9.97 -3.41 0.26
C PRO A 257 9.40 -4.54 -0.61
N ILE A 258 9.98 -5.73 -0.51
CA ILE A 258 9.40 -6.91 -1.16
C ILE A 258 8.10 -7.19 -0.42
N GLU A 259 6.97 -6.85 -1.03
CA GLU A 259 5.67 -7.18 -0.46
C GLU A 259 5.40 -8.67 -0.67
N LEU A 260 5.34 -9.42 0.42
CA LEU A 260 5.03 -10.82 0.40
C LEU A 260 3.51 -11.00 0.27
N LEU A 261 3.01 -11.23 -0.94
CA LEU A 261 1.58 -11.46 -1.21
C LEU A 261 1.06 -12.74 -0.57
N SER A 262 1.90 -13.76 -0.51
CA SER A 262 1.56 -15.01 0.15
C SER A 262 2.79 -15.80 0.55
N PHE A 263 2.72 -16.44 1.71
CA PHE A 263 3.65 -17.47 2.15
C PHE A 263 2.85 -18.67 2.65
N ARG A 264 3.11 -19.85 2.09
CA ARG A 264 2.41 -21.06 2.46
C ARG A 264 3.39 -22.21 2.64
N ALA A 265 3.18 -22.99 3.68
CA ALA A 265 3.92 -24.21 3.97
C ALA A 265 2.97 -25.41 3.89
N TYR A 266 3.38 -26.46 3.18
CA TYR A 266 2.63 -27.71 3.06
C TYR A 266 3.53 -28.87 3.49
N GLY A 267 3.07 -29.67 4.43
CA GLY A 267 3.73 -30.93 4.78
C GLY A 267 3.65 -31.91 3.61
N VAL A 268 4.79 -32.52 3.26
CA VAL A 268 4.91 -33.62 2.30
C VAL A 268 5.66 -34.78 2.98
N GLU A 269 5.61 -36.01 2.41
CA GLU A 269 6.16 -37.22 3.06
C GLU A 269 7.63 -37.07 3.46
N GLU A 270 8.42 -36.31 2.72
CA GLU A 270 9.85 -36.11 2.97
C GLU A 270 10.26 -34.69 3.40
N GLY A 271 9.29 -33.82 3.80
CA GLY A 271 9.64 -32.45 4.21
C GLY A 271 8.49 -31.46 4.20
N VAL A 272 8.81 -30.21 3.95
CA VAL A 272 7.86 -29.09 3.84
C VAL A 272 8.08 -28.40 2.50
N ASN A 273 7.01 -28.31 1.72
CA ASN A 273 7.02 -27.52 0.49
C ASN A 273 6.59 -26.10 0.83
N LEU A 274 7.44 -25.12 0.54
CA LEU A 274 7.18 -23.71 0.73
C LEU A 274 6.80 -23.09 -0.61
N LYS A 275 5.72 -22.31 -0.61
CA LYS A 275 5.33 -21.47 -1.74
C LYS A 275 5.11 -20.06 -1.26
N TRP A 276 5.69 -19.11 -1.98
CA TRP A 276 5.46 -17.70 -1.75
C TRP A 276 5.24 -16.97 -3.07
N ALA A 277 4.61 -15.82 -2.98
CA ALA A 277 4.47 -14.87 -4.06
C ALA A 277 4.74 -13.46 -3.52
N THR A 278 5.41 -12.67 -4.31
CA THR A 278 5.74 -11.28 -4.02
C THR A 278 5.01 -10.37 -5.00
N ALA A 279 4.64 -9.16 -4.58
CA ALA A 279 3.99 -8.18 -5.46
C ALA A 279 4.99 -7.58 -6.46
N THR A 280 6.22 -7.37 -6.01
CA THR A 280 7.30 -6.83 -6.83
C THR A 280 8.63 -7.44 -6.41
N GLU A 281 9.49 -7.74 -7.38
CA GLU A 281 10.86 -8.15 -7.18
C GLU A 281 11.75 -7.24 -8.04
N GLN A 282 12.26 -6.16 -7.47
CA GLN A 282 13.28 -5.34 -8.10
C GLN A 282 14.58 -5.44 -7.31
N ASN A 283 15.65 -5.80 -7.99
CA ASN A 283 16.99 -5.99 -7.39
C ASN A 283 17.06 -7.04 -6.25
N SER A 284 16.12 -7.99 -6.24
CA SER A 284 16.19 -9.14 -5.33
C SER A 284 17.18 -10.17 -5.89
N ASP A 285 18.26 -10.43 -5.16
CA ASP A 285 19.27 -11.42 -5.58
C ASP A 285 18.83 -12.85 -5.20
N ARG A 286 18.27 -13.02 -4.02
CA ARG A 286 17.80 -14.33 -3.52
C ARG A 286 16.85 -14.20 -2.34
N PHE A 287 16.10 -15.26 -2.09
CA PHE A 287 15.37 -15.48 -0.85
C PHE A 287 16.13 -16.47 0.02
N GLU A 288 16.31 -16.13 1.30
CA GLU A 288 16.90 -17.02 2.29
C GLU A 288 15.81 -17.50 3.25
N ILE A 289 15.74 -18.80 3.48
CA ILE A 289 14.80 -19.43 4.41
C ILE A 289 15.60 -19.82 5.64
N GLU A 290 15.31 -19.17 6.75
CA GLU A 290 15.89 -19.50 8.05
C GLU A 290 14.98 -20.44 8.82
N ARG A 291 15.58 -21.37 9.61
CA ARG A 291 14.89 -22.40 10.39
C ARG A 291 15.02 -22.11 11.88
#